data_fa8d25f75a6f221f922b6e5b1946d2ce
#
_entry.id   fa8d25f75a6f221f922b6e5b1946d2ce
#
_cell.length_a   1.000
_cell.length_b   1.000
_cell.length_c   1.000
_cell.angle_alpha   90.00
_cell.angle_beta   90.00
_cell.angle_gamma   90.00
#
_symmetry.space_group_name_H-M   'P 1'
#
loop_
_entity.id
_entity.type
_entity.pdbx_description
1 polymer ?
#
loop_
_entity_poly.entity_id
_entity_poly.type
_entity_poly.pdbx_seq_one_letter_code
_entity_poly.pdbx_strand_id
1 'polypeptide(L)'
;EYGKALRQGEFVVGGGANGGSNTDNVPQFSVVQLSVNTTDNTTTNLLVNGVADEYINLQNNSILGFEAFLTRLETGGSSGTAGKFSYKHIQGVIKIEDDYTTTITTKKSIVVGKDGVNGTANVVDVATGTVSIAVSDRNNVNNSWSAVVYLHETKTNARIV
;
A
#
# COMPACT_ATOMS: atom_id res chain seq x y z
N GLU A 1 -17.30 15.11 -10.96
CA GLU A 1 -17.84 13.76 -10.74
C GLU A 1 -17.12 12.62 -11.44
N TYR A 2 -15.80 12.61 -11.54
CA TYR A 2 -15.17 11.55 -12.33
C TYR A 2 -13.98 10.97 -11.60
N GLY A 3 -14.23 10.25 -10.48
CA GLY A 3 -13.29 9.28 -9.97
C GLY A 3 -13.26 8.09 -10.92
N LYS A 4 -12.12 7.82 -11.51
CA LYS A 4 -11.92 6.63 -12.32
C LYS A 4 -11.14 5.62 -11.49
N ALA A 5 -11.73 4.47 -11.20
CA ALA A 5 -10.99 3.36 -10.63
C ALA A 5 -9.90 2.92 -11.62
N LEU A 6 -8.66 2.96 -11.17
CA LEU A 6 -7.48 2.64 -11.96
C LEU A 6 -6.81 1.36 -11.48
N ARG A 7 -7.26 0.86 -10.33
CA ARG A 7 -6.70 -0.29 -9.63
C ARG A 7 -7.80 -1.30 -9.37
N GLN A 8 -7.48 -2.57 -9.44
CA GLN A 8 -8.42 -3.62 -9.09
C GLN A 8 -8.87 -3.46 -7.62
N GLY A 9 -10.15 -3.63 -7.35
CA GLY A 9 -10.70 -3.53 -5.99
C GLY A 9 -10.63 -2.14 -5.35
N GLU A 10 -10.36 -1.10 -6.13
CA GLU A 10 -10.27 0.28 -5.68
C GLU A 10 -11.67 0.89 -5.48
N PHE A 11 -11.89 1.48 -4.31
CA PHE A 11 -13.00 2.40 -4.07
C PHE A 11 -12.50 3.82 -4.30
N VAL A 12 -13.13 4.55 -5.22
CA VAL A 12 -12.68 5.87 -5.64
C VAL A 12 -13.70 6.94 -5.34
N VAL A 13 -13.20 8.05 -4.76
CA VAL A 13 -13.92 9.32 -4.71
C VAL A 13 -13.13 10.32 -5.54
N GLY A 14 -13.67 10.74 -6.68
CA GLY A 14 -13.03 11.70 -7.56
C GLY A 14 -13.27 13.13 -7.14
N GLY A 15 -12.24 13.95 -7.18
CA GLY A 15 -12.35 15.39 -7.26
C GLY A 15 -12.69 15.80 -8.70
N GLY A 16 -13.45 16.86 -8.88
CA GLY A 16 -13.76 17.39 -10.20
C GLY A 16 -12.51 17.86 -10.94
N ALA A 17 -12.60 17.95 -12.27
CA ALA A 17 -11.55 18.50 -13.10
C ALA A 17 -11.24 19.95 -12.70
N ASN A 18 -9.98 20.26 -12.43
CA ASN A 18 -9.52 21.61 -12.19
C ASN A 18 -9.31 22.30 -13.55
N GLY A 19 -10.16 23.28 -13.89
CA GLY A 19 -9.92 24.18 -15.02
C GLY A 19 -10.36 23.69 -16.40
N GLY A 20 -11.29 22.78 -16.52
CA GLY A 20 -11.98 22.49 -17.80
C GLY A 20 -11.26 21.57 -18.77
N SER A 21 -10.07 21.09 -18.47
CA SER A 21 -9.41 19.98 -19.18
C SER A 21 -9.50 18.71 -18.36
N ASN A 22 -10.07 17.66 -18.91
CA ASN A 22 -10.34 16.40 -18.19
C ASN A 22 -9.12 15.55 -17.93
N THR A 23 -7.91 16.05 -18.10
CA THR A 23 -6.68 15.24 -18.10
C THR A 23 -5.60 15.71 -17.15
N ASP A 24 -5.62 16.97 -16.72
CA ASP A 24 -4.60 17.55 -15.87
C ASP A 24 -5.09 17.88 -14.47
N ASN A 25 -4.24 17.64 -13.49
CA ASN A 25 -4.43 18.05 -12.09
C ASN A 25 -5.73 17.55 -11.46
N VAL A 26 -6.14 16.33 -11.76
CA VAL A 26 -7.34 15.74 -11.13
C VAL A 26 -6.93 15.11 -9.81
N PRO A 27 -7.29 15.71 -8.68
CA PRO A 27 -7.08 15.07 -7.38
C PRO A 27 -8.03 13.88 -7.26
N GLN A 28 -7.49 12.73 -6.88
CA GLN A 28 -8.26 11.53 -6.64
C GLN A 28 -7.95 10.97 -5.25
N PHE A 29 -8.99 10.66 -4.51
CA PHE A 29 -8.88 9.88 -3.28
C PHE A 29 -9.38 8.47 -3.54
N SER A 30 -8.63 7.48 -3.11
CA SER A 30 -9.04 6.09 -3.23
C SER A 30 -8.66 5.25 -2.03
N VAL A 31 -9.33 4.11 -1.90
CA VAL A 31 -9.07 3.11 -0.86
C VAL A 31 -8.83 1.78 -1.52
N VAL A 32 -7.74 1.12 -1.13
CA VAL A 32 -7.36 -0.22 -1.61
C VAL A 32 -7.16 -1.14 -0.42
N GLN A 33 -7.62 -2.38 -0.52
CA GLN A 33 -7.38 -3.41 0.49
C GLN A 33 -6.28 -4.35 0.03
N LEU A 34 -5.35 -4.63 0.93
CA LEU A 34 -4.24 -5.56 0.69
C LEU A 34 -4.27 -6.68 1.72
N SER A 35 -3.88 -7.89 1.32
CA SER A 35 -3.72 -9.01 2.25
C SER A 35 -2.73 -10.05 1.76
N VAL A 36 -2.16 -10.80 2.71
CA VAL A 36 -1.35 -12.00 2.45
C VAL A 36 -1.26 -12.85 3.71
N ASN A 37 -1.05 -14.16 3.54
CA ASN A 37 -0.66 -15.06 4.61
C ASN A 37 0.82 -15.42 4.50
N THR A 38 1.52 -15.47 5.62
CA THR A 38 2.93 -15.88 5.70
C THR A 38 3.09 -17.00 6.72
N THR A 39 4.08 -17.87 6.52
CA THR A 39 4.36 -19.03 7.41
C THR A 39 5.74 -19.02 8.02
N ASP A 40 6.60 -18.10 7.57
CA ASP A 40 8.00 -18.00 7.96
C ASP A 40 8.48 -16.54 7.96
N ASN A 41 9.81 -16.36 7.98
CA ASN A 41 10.47 -15.05 7.96
C ASN A 41 10.75 -14.50 6.54
N THR A 42 10.28 -15.17 5.49
CA THR A 42 10.42 -14.69 4.12
C THR A 42 9.66 -13.38 3.94
N THR A 43 10.35 -12.37 3.41
CA THR A 43 9.69 -11.11 3.07
C THR A 43 8.69 -11.33 1.94
N THR A 44 7.44 -10.98 2.17
CA THR A 44 6.34 -11.21 1.25
C THR A 44 5.56 -9.90 1.03
N ASN A 45 5.20 -9.62 -0.21
CA ASN A 45 4.41 -8.45 -0.55
C ASN A 45 2.91 -8.72 -0.32
N LEU A 46 2.20 -7.73 0.24
CA LEU A 46 0.75 -7.77 0.31
C LEU A 46 0.17 -7.64 -1.11
N LEU A 47 -0.92 -8.33 -1.34
CA LEU A 47 -1.61 -8.43 -2.63
C LEU A 47 -2.94 -7.69 -2.56
N VAL A 48 -3.33 -7.02 -3.63
CA VAL A 48 -4.64 -6.37 -3.73
C VAL A 48 -5.73 -7.44 -3.62
N ASN A 49 -6.59 -7.30 -2.61
CA ASN A 49 -7.62 -8.28 -2.26
C ASN A 49 -7.12 -9.74 -2.10
N GLY A 50 -5.81 -9.93 -1.87
CA GLY A 50 -5.21 -11.26 -1.78
C GLY A 50 -5.06 -12.00 -3.12
N VAL A 51 -5.22 -11.31 -4.24
CA VAL A 51 -5.10 -11.90 -5.59
C VAL A 51 -3.63 -11.94 -6.00
N ALA A 52 -3.16 -13.11 -6.43
CA ALA A 52 -1.75 -13.31 -6.80
C ALA A 52 -1.32 -12.33 -7.90
N ASP A 53 -0.11 -11.78 -7.73
CA ASP A 53 0.54 -10.82 -8.63
C ASP A 53 -0.20 -9.48 -8.82
N GLU A 54 -1.23 -9.21 -8.02
CA GLU A 54 -1.94 -7.94 -8.02
C GLU A 54 -1.40 -6.99 -6.95
N TYR A 55 -0.86 -5.86 -7.40
CA TYR A 55 -0.27 -4.82 -6.54
C TYR A 55 -0.93 -3.46 -6.80
N ILE A 56 -0.57 -2.45 -6.02
CA ILE A 56 -1.06 -1.08 -6.23
C ILE A 56 -0.40 -0.52 -7.50
N ASN A 57 -1.16 -0.37 -8.56
CA ASN A 57 -0.71 0.27 -9.79
C ASN A 57 -0.53 1.78 -9.58
N LEU A 58 0.55 2.31 -10.12
CA LEU A 58 0.90 3.73 -10.11
C LEU A 58 0.61 4.38 -11.46
N GLN A 59 0.36 5.68 -11.44
CA GLN A 59 0.31 6.48 -12.66
C GLN A 59 1.61 7.28 -12.79
N ASN A 60 2.17 7.33 -13.98
CA ASN A 60 3.29 8.21 -14.25
C ASN A 60 2.90 9.69 -14.13
N ASN A 61 3.90 10.54 -13.94
CA ASN A 61 3.72 11.99 -13.76
C ASN A 61 2.75 12.33 -12.64
N SER A 62 2.89 11.65 -11.48
CA SER A 62 2.01 11.87 -10.35
C SER A 62 2.75 11.93 -9.00
N ILE A 63 2.07 12.51 -8.03
CA ILE A 63 2.42 12.44 -6.61
C ILE A 63 1.30 11.70 -5.91
N LEU A 64 1.65 10.65 -5.19
CA LEU A 64 0.73 9.80 -4.45
C LEU A 64 1.02 9.88 -2.95
N GLY A 65 0.20 10.61 -2.19
CA GLY A 65 0.18 10.50 -0.73
C GLY A 65 -0.48 9.19 -0.32
N PHE A 66 0.08 8.49 0.64
CA PHE A 66 -0.51 7.26 1.15
C PHE A 66 -0.57 7.24 2.67
N GLU A 67 -1.60 6.57 3.17
CA GLU A 67 -1.80 6.26 4.57
C GLU A 67 -2.29 4.82 4.68
N ALA A 68 -1.50 3.95 5.32
CA ALA A 68 -1.80 2.53 5.43
C ALA A 68 -2.02 2.13 6.90
N PHE A 69 -3.09 1.42 7.15
CA PHE A 69 -3.40 0.79 8.42
C PHE A 69 -3.24 -0.71 8.27
N LEU A 70 -2.16 -1.24 8.84
CA LEU A 70 -1.73 -2.62 8.71
C LEU A 70 -2.02 -3.40 9.99
N THR A 71 -2.76 -4.48 9.85
CA THR A 71 -3.02 -5.47 10.91
C THR A 71 -2.21 -6.73 10.63
N ARG A 72 -1.54 -7.26 11.65
CA ARG A 72 -0.99 -8.61 11.70
C ARG A 72 -1.72 -9.41 12.77
N LEU A 73 -2.20 -10.57 12.41
CA LEU A 73 -2.72 -11.57 13.32
C LEU A 73 -1.91 -12.85 13.22
N GLU A 74 -1.28 -13.27 14.32
CA GLU A 74 -0.56 -14.53 14.41
C GLU A 74 -1.58 -15.68 14.50
N THR A 75 -1.51 -16.62 13.55
CA THR A 75 -2.49 -17.70 13.41
C THR A 75 -1.94 -19.06 13.89
N GLY A 76 -0.67 -19.09 14.33
CA GLY A 76 -0.03 -20.29 14.86
C GLY A 76 1.38 -20.50 14.30
N GLY A 77 1.72 -21.74 13.98
CA GLY A 77 3.07 -22.18 13.61
C GLY A 77 3.82 -22.79 14.80
N SER A 78 4.95 -23.49 14.55
CA SER A 78 5.69 -24.16 15.61
C SER A 78 6.38 -23.20 16.60
N SER A 79 6.59 -21.96 16.21
CA SER A 79 7.14 -20.86 17.03
C SER A 79 6.14 -19.74 17.30
N GLY A 80 4.91 -19.90 16.82
CA GLY A 80 3.85 -18.91 16.91
C GLY A 80 2.82 -19.20 18.01
N THR A 81 2.09 -18.16 18.39
CA THR A 81 0.97 -18.25 19.34
C THR A 81 -0.25 -17.59 18.73
N ALA A 82 -1.26 -18.40 18.40
CA ALA A 82 -2.50 -17.89 17.81
C ALA A 82 -3.14 -16.80 18.68
N GLY A 83 -3.62 -15.75 18.04
CA GLY A 83 -4.27 -14.61 18.69
C GLY A 83 -3.34 -13.43 19.01
N LYS A 84 -2.02 -13.59 18.94
CA LYS A 84 -1.12 -12.42 19.05
C LYS A 84 -1.26 -11.51 17.85
N PHE A 85 -1.14 -10.22 18.06
CA PHE A 85 -1.39 -9.23 17.02
C PHE A 85 -0.41 -8.06 17.05
N SER A 86 -0.37 -7.32 15.95
CA SER A 86 0.14 -5.95 15.92
C SER A 86 -0.68 -5.11 14.94
N TYR A 87 -0.79 -3.83 15.25
CA TYR A 87 -1.43 -2.82 14.42
C TYR A 87 -0.46 -1.67 14.17
N LYS A 88 -0.22 -1.35 12.90
CA LYS A 88 0.71 -0.31 12.48
C LYS A 88 0.00 0.74 11.63
N HIS A 89 0.45 1.97 11.77
CA HIS A 89 0.12 3.08 10.88
C HIS A 89 1.38 3.51 10.13
N ILE A 90 1.32 3.49 8.80
CA ILE A 90 2.40 3.87 7.89
C ILE A 90 1.90 5.01 7.02
N GLN A 91 2.67 6.10 6.93
CA GLN A 91 2.30 7.28 6.17
C GLN A 91 3.49 7.81 5.39
N GLY A 92 3.25 8.25 4.15
CA GLY A 92 4.30 8.80 3.32
C GLY A 92 3.79 9.34 1.99
N VAL A 93 4.74 9.55 1.09
CA VAL A 93 4.49 10.03 -0.26
C VAL A 93 5.35 9.26 -1.25
N ILE A 94 4.82 9.04 -2.44
CA ILE A 94 5.51 8.47 -3.59
C ILE A 94 5.48 9.51 -4.70
N LYS A 95 6.64 9.88 -5.21
CA LYS A 95 6.79 10.63 -6.46
C LYS A 95 6.93 9.61 -7.58
N ILE A 96 6.18 9.76 -8.66
CA ILE A 96 6.23 8.88 -9.82
C ILE A 96 6.61 9.72 -11.05
N GLU A 97 7.74 9.41 -11.63
CA GLU A 97 8.28 10.11 -12.80
C GLU A 97 7.62 9.64 -14.11
N ASP A 98 8.01 10.25 -15.22
CA ASP A 98 7.46 9.96 -16.55
C ASP A 98 7.69 8.51 -16.99
N ASP A 99 8.84 7.96 -16.63
CA ASP A 99 9.25 6.58 -16.93
C ASP A 99 8.85 5.55 -15.85
N TYR A 100 7.98 5.94 -14.91
CA TYR A 100 7.59 5.16 -13.73
C TYR A 100 8.71 4.97 -12.70
N THR A 101 9.84 5.67 -12.79
CA THR A 101 10.78 5.74 -11.68
C THR A 101 10.08 6.33 -10.46
N THR A 102 10.22 5.67 -9.33
CA THR A 102 9.55 6.05 -8.08
C THR A 102 10.54 6.52 -7.03
N THR A 103 10.14 7.54 -6.27
CA THR A 103 10.80 7.93 -5.03
C THR A 103 9.81 7.78 -3.87
N ILE A 104 10.03 6.76 -3.04
CA ILE A 104 9.19 6.48 -1.89
C ILE A 104 9.78 7.16 -0.65
N THR A 105 9.00 8.02 -0.01
CA THR A 105 9.36 8.65 1.25
C THR A 105 8.36 8.30 2.34
N THR A 106 8.72 7.39 3.23
CA THR A 106 7.94 7.07 4.43
C THR A 106 8.32 8.04 5.54
N LYS A 107 7.37 8.83 6.01
CA LYS A 107 7.57 9.82 7.10
C LYS A 107 7.17 9.30 8.46
N LYS A 108 6.29 8.32 8.50
CA LYS A 108 5.76 7.76 9.74
C LYS A 108 5.54 6.26 9.59
N SER A 109 6.09 5.50 10.52
CA SER A 109 5.80 4.08 10.68
C SER A 109 5.79 3.78 12.17
N ILE A 110 4.60 3.68 12.74
CA ILE A 110 4.41 3.47 14.17
C ILE A 110 3.60 2.23 14.45
N VAL A 111 3.93 1.58 15.55
CA VAL A 111 3.08 0.55 16.15
C VAL A 111 2.06 1.25 17.03
N VAL A 112 0.79 1.15 16.66
CA VAL A 112 -0.33 1.74 17.40
C VAL A 112 -0.74 0.84 18.57
N GLY A 113 -0.67 -0.49 18.35
CA GLY A 113 -0.96 -1.48 19.37
C GLY A 113 -0.36 -2.83 19.02
N LYS A 114 -0.03 -3.63 20.03
CA LYS A 114 0.49 -4.99 19.84
C LYS A 114 0.33 -5.86 21.07
N ASP A 115 0.28 -7.15 20.81
CA ASP A 115 0.58 -8.23 21.76
C ASP A 115 1.68 -9.11 21.13
N GLY A 116 2.84 -9.15 21.77
CA GLY A 116 4.02 -9.86 21.26
C GLY A 116 4.88 -9.04 20.28
N VAL A 117 5.42 -9.68 19.26
CA VAL A 117 6.33 -9.08 18.25
C VAL A 117 5.54 -8.37 17.17
N ASN A 118 6.07 -7.29 16.62
CA ASN A 118 5.34 -6.49 15.61
C ASN A 118 5.44 -7.03 14.18
N GLY A 119 6.47 -7.83 13.86
CA GLY A 119 6.90 -8.01 12.48
C GLY A 119 7.44 -6.73 11.84
N THR A 120 7.97 -6.82 10.64
CA THR A 120 8.40 -5.68 9.81
C THR A 120 7.36 -5.36 8.75
N ALA A 121 7.32 -4.10 8.31
CA ALA A 121 6.48 -3.67 7.21
C ALA A 121 7.08 -2.40 6.58
N ASN A 122 7.31 -2.45 5.26
CA ASN A 122 7.84 -1.33 4.49
C ASN A 122 7.07 -1.17 3.18
N VAL A 123 6.88 0.05 2.74
CA VAL A 123 6.38 0.31 1.38
C VAL A 123 7.54 0.15 0.41
N VAL A 124 7.34 -0.63 -0.63
CA VAL A 124 8.39 -1.01 -1.59
C VAL A 124 7.88 -0.99 -3.03
N ASP A 125 8.77 -0.69 -3.97
CA ASP A 125 8.55 -1.00 -5.38
C ASP A 125 8.58 -2.52 -5.56
N VAL A 126 7.63 -3.05 -6.33
CA VAL A 126 7.56 -4.48 -6.65
C VAL A 126 8.02 -4.72 -8.08
N ALA A 127 7.52 -3.91 -9.00
CA ALA A 127 7.90 -3.89 -10.41
C ALA A 127 7.65 -2.48 -10.96
N THR A 128 8.08 -2.22 -12.20
CA THR A 128 7.85 -0.92 -12.86
C THR A 128 6.38 -0.51 -12.77
N GLY A 129 6.12 0.62 -12.15
CA GLY A 129 4.78 1.17 -12.01
C GLY A 129 3.89 0.47 -10.97
N THR A 130 4.45 -0.31 -10.04
CA THR A 130 3.68 -0.94 -8.96
C THR A 130 4.37 -0.85 -7.60
N VAL A 131 3.59 -0.69 -6.55
CA VAL A 131 4.06 -0.69 -5.16
C VAL A 131 3.23 -1.62 -4.29
N SER A 132 3.81 -2.07 -3.20
CA SER A 132 3.12 -2.82 -2.15
C SER A 132 3.70 -2.53 -0.77
N ILE A 133 3.14 -3.19 0.24
CA ILE A 133 3.71 -3.26 1.58
C ILE A 133 4.36 -4.64 1.72
N ALA A 134 5.69 -4.66 1.80
CA ALA A 134 6.45 -5.87 2.09
C ALA A 134 6.44 -6.14 3.61
N VAL A 135 6.08 -7.34 3.99
CA VAL A 135 5.99 -7.77 5.40
C VAL A 135 6.85 -8.99 5.66
N SER A 136 7.35 -9.11 6.88
CA SER A 136 7.99 -10.33 7.39
C SER A 136 7.86 -10.44 8.90
N ASP A 137 7.96 -11.65 9.42
CA ASP A 137 7.96 -11.93 10.85
C ASP A 137 9.09 -12.92 11.20
N ARG A 138 8.94 -13.66 12.25
CA ARG A 138 9.85 -14.70 12.73
C ARG A 138 9.69 -15.98 11.92
N ASN A 139 10.74 -16.80 11.94
CA ASN A 139 10.71 -18.13 11.35
C ASN A 139 9.66 -19.03 12.06
N ASN A 140 8.97 -19.87 11.29
CA ASN A 140 7.96 -20.82 11.77
C ASN A 140 6.77 -20.16 12.53
N VAL A 141 6.42 -18.94 12.16
CA VAL A 141 5.23 -18.24 12.67
C VAL A 141 4.27 -17.98 11.52
N ASN A 142 3.07 -18.49 11.65
CA ASN A 142 2.01 -18.26 10.68
C ASN A 142 1.29 -16.95 11.00
N ASN A 143 1.15 -16.08 10.02
CA ASN A 143 0.45 -14.81 10.16
C ASN A 143 -0.53 -14.58 9.03
N SER A 144 -1.64 -13.93 9.37
CA SER A 144 -2.52 -13.26 8.42
C SER A 144 -2.25 -11.75 8.50
N TRP A 145 -1.96 -11.15 7.36
CA TRP A 145 -1.71 -9.73 7.21
C TRP A 145 -2.80 -9.10 6.37
N SER A 146 -3.29 -7.96 6.80
CA SER A 146 -4.21 -7.14 6.02
C SER A 146 -3.91 -5.66 6.20
N ALA A 147 -4.11 -4.90 5.13
CA ALA A 147 -3.98 -3.45 5.19
C ALA A 147 -5.14 -2.77 4.45
N VAL A 148 -5.58 -1.65 4.99
CA VAL A 148 -6.38 -0.66 4.27
C VAL A 148 -5.47 0.49 3.94
N VAL A 149 -5.36 0.83 2.65
CA VAL A 149 -4.49 1.89 2.16
C VAL A 149 -5.35 3.00 1.57
N TYR A 150 -5.23 4.18 2.16
CA TYR A 150 -5.82 5.40 1.64
C TYR A 150 -4.81 6.07 0.73
N LEU A 151 -5.22 6.41 -0.47
CA LEU A 151 -4.40 7.02 -1.50
C LEU A 151 -4.98 8.38 -1.87
N HIS A 152 -4.11 9.39 -1.91
CA HIS A 152 -4.43 10.72 -2.41
C HIS A 152 -3.48 11.04 -3.56
N GLU A 153 -3.99 11.02 -4.77
CA GLU A 153 -3.20 11.15 -5.99
C GLU A 153 -3.47 12.48 -6.69
N THR A 154 -2.41 13.11 -7.14
CA THR A 154 -2.46 14.27 -8.05
C THR A 154 -1.56 13.97 -9.23
N LYS A 155 -2.14 13.98 -10.43
CA LYS A 155 -1.46 13.72 -11.69
C LYS A 155 -1.34 15.00 -12.52
N THR A 156 -0.28 15.11 -13.30
CA THR A 156 -0.06 16.18 -14.30
C THR A 156 0.30 15.59 -15.65
N ASN A 157 0.05 16.33 -16.74
CA ASN A 157 0.59 16.02 -18.06
C ASN A 157 2.00 16.58 -18.27
N ALA A 158 2.48 17.43 -17.37
CA ALA A 158 3.85 17.87 -17.39
C ALA A 158 4.78 16.71 -17.00
N ARG A 159 5.90 16.59 -17.71
CA ARG A 159 6.90 15.58 -17.40
C ARG A 159 7.50 15.81 -16.02
N ILE A 160 7.45 14.81 -15.16
CA ILE A 160 8.17 14.77 -13.87
C ILE A 160 9.48 13.99 -14.08
N VAL A 161 10.58 14.56 -13.65
CA VAL A 161 11.93 13.99 -13.71
C VAL A 161 12.57 13.99 -12.33
#